data_6762a705d4ef924d160de8c1b760831e
#
_entry.id   6762a705d4ef924d160de8c1b760831e
#
_cell.length_a   1.000
_cell.length_b   1.000
_cell.length_c   1.000
_cell.angle_alpha   90.00
_cell.angle_beta   90.00
_cell.angle_gamma   90.00
#
_symmetry.space_group_name_H-M   'P 1'
#
loop_
_entity.id
_entity.type
_entity.pdbx_description
1 polymer ?
#
loop_
_entity_poly.entity_id
_entity_poly.type
_entity_poly.pdbx_seq_one_letter_code
_entity_poly.pdbx_strand_id
1 'polypeptide(L)'
;MLTKLFDLEPQRRDAILNAALKEFVLRGFDNASTNVIAKEAGISKALMFHYVNNKQELFLCVYDYFTELLNKEYFMQMDYTEKDIFNRLRQSYLLQIELLKQYPWIFEFNKLSIVTKSGEVNKELENRADKKQLSCEAQLFDMIDVSKFRVDLDIEKCKQFILWANIGFTNQILDDMRKSEASNLDYERIVSTLDEYFDELRKVFYMSSND
;
A
#
# COMPACT_ATOMS: atom_id res chain seq x y z
N MET A 1 17.78 13.14 11.54
CA MET A 1 18.34 12.49 12.75
C MET A 1 17.81 11.07 12.74
N LEU A 2 18.64 10.05 12.50
CA LEU A 2 18.19 8.66 12.55
C LEU A 2 17.75 8.39 13.99
N THR A 3 16.49 8.02 14.16
CA THR A 3 15.97 7.70 15.49
C THR A 3 16.55 6.37 15.94
N LYS A 4 16.78 6.22 17.25
CA LYS A 4 17.22 4.94 17.87
C LYS A 4 16.28 3.77 17.56
N LEU A 5 15.11 4.05 16.99
CA LEU A 5 14.13 3.06 16.54
C LEU A 5 14.73 2.12 15.46
N PHE A 6 15.56 2.66 14.58
CA PHE A 6 16.14 1.87 13.47
C PHE A 6 17.39 1.08 13.87
N ASP A 7 17.94 1.37 15.04
CA ASP A 7 19.06 0.60 15.63
C ASP A 7 18.58 -0.66 16.36
N LEU A 8 17.26 -0.87 16.48
CA LEU A 8 16.66 -2.02 17.14
C LEU A 8 16.77 -3.29 16.31
N GLU A 9 16.77 -4.42 17.01
CA GLU A 9 16.59 -5.73 16.38
C GLU A 9 15.31 -5.74 15.52
N PRO A 10 15.34 -6.34 14.31
CA PRO A 10 14.24 -6.28 13.35
C PRO A 10 12.88 -6.62 13.94
N GLN A 11 12.78 -7.70 14.71
CA GLN A 11 11.52 -8.13 15.32
C GLN A 11 10.90 -7.06 16.23
N ARG A 12 11.70 -6.39 17.05
CA ARG A 12 11.21 -5.33 17.97
C ARG A 12 10.85 -4.07 17.21
N ARG A 13 11.66 -3.68 16.23
CA ARG A 13 11.39 -2.55 15.35
C ARG A 13 10.07 -2.75 14.61
N ASP A 14 9.88 -3.91 13.99
CA ASP A 14 8.71 -4.22 13.18
C ASP A 14 7.42 -4.29 14.05
N ALA A 15 7.53 -4.77 15.28
CA ALA A 15 6.40 -4.72 16.22
C ALA A 15 5.97 -3.27 16.53
N ILE A 16 6.92 -2.35 16.75
CA ILE A 16 6.61 -0.93 16.98
C ILE A 16 6.03 -0.29 15.72
N LEU A 17 6.61 -0.55 14.54
CA LEU A 17 6.16 -0.01 13.28
C LEU A 17 4.74 -0.49 12.94
N ASN A 18 4.43 -1.78 13.09
CA ASN A 18 3.10 -2.33 12.86
C ASN A 18 2.06 -1.76 13.83
N ALA A 19 2.37 -1.67 15.12
CA ALA A 19 1.48 -1.08 16.11
C ALA A 19 1.20 0.41 15.80
N ALA A 20 2.23 1.15 15.39
CA ALA A 20 2.09 2.56 15.02
C ALA A 20 1.27 2.74 13.73
N LEU A 21 1.55 1.95 12.69
CA LEU A 21 0.77 1.92 11.45
C LEU A 21 -0.72 1.74 11.75
N LYS A 22 -1.06 0.67 12.46
CA LYS A 22 -2.44 0.32 12.80
C LYS A 22 -3.14 1.44 13.56
N GLU A 23 -2.52 1.96 14.61
CA GLU A 23 -3.12 3.02 15.44
C GLU A 23 -3.31 4.32 14.64
N PHE A 24 -2.33 4.72 13.84
CA PHE A 24 -2.45 5.91 13.00
C PHE A 24 -3.50 5.74 11.90
N VAL A 25 -3.63 4.56 11.30
CA VAL A 25 -4.68 4.27 10.31
C VAL A 25 -6.07 4.35 10.94
N LEU A 26 -6.26 3.71 12.10
CA LEU A 26 -7.58 3.62 12.73
C LEU A 26 -8.04 4.92 13.39
N ARG A 27 -7.11 5.76 13.86
CA ARG A 27 -7.42 6.95 14.68
C ARG A 27 -7.00 8.27 14.04
N GLY A 28 -6.22 8.24 12.98
CA GLY A 28 -5.53 9.41 12.43
C GLY A 28 -4.43 9.91 13.38
N PHE A 29 -3.58 10.80 12.90
CA PHE A 29 -2.51 11.36 13.74
C PHE A 29 -3.05 12.02 15.02
N ASP A 30 -4.12 12.82 14.89
CA ASP A 30 -4.60 13.66 16.00
C ASP A 30 -5.07 12.83 17.20
N ASN A 31 -5.82 11.75 16.96
CA ASN A 31 -6.45 10.92 17.99
C ASN A 31 -5.63 9.67 18.36
N ALA A 32 -4.55 9.39 17.66
CA ALA A 32 -3.70 8.23 17.93
C ALA A 32 -3.02 8.33 19.31
N SER A 33 -2.98 7.19 20.00
CA SER A 33 -2.47 7.08 21.37
C SER A 33 -1.14 6.33 21.41
N THR A 34 -0.08 7.03 21.80
CA THR A 34 1.25 6.41 22.02
C THR A 34 1.24 5.34 23.13
N ASN A 35 0.27 5.39 24.05
CA ASN A 35 0.09 4.33 25.06
C ASN A 35 -0.43 3.05 24.42
N VAL A 36 -1.37 3.16 23.46
CA VAL A 36 -1.91 2.01 22.72
C VAL A 36 -0.81 1.41 21.86
N ILE A 37 -0.07 2.24 21.14
CA ILE A 37 1.06 1.79 20.31
C ILE A 37 2.09 1.02 21.14
N ALA A 38 2.53 1.59 22.27
CA ALA A 38 3.51 0.93 23.12
C ALA A 38 3.01 -0.41 23.68
N LYS A 39 1.74 -0.46 24.14
CA LYS A 39 1.10 -1.67 24.65
C LYS A 39 1.03 -2.75 23.57
N GLU A 40 0.59 -2.41 22.37
CA GLU A 40 0.44 -3.34 21.24
C GLU A 40 1.82 -3.84 20.75
N ALA A 41 2.83 -2.98 20.75
CA ALA A 41 4.21 -3.35 20.46
C ALA A 41 4.92 -4.16 21.58
N GLY A 42 4.23 -4.42 22.71
CA GLY A 42 4.80 -5.19 23.83
C GLY A 42 5.90 -4.45 24.62
N ILE A 43 5.90 -3.11 24.60
CA ILE A 43 6.91 -2.29 25.30
C ILE A 43 6.25 -1.27 26.24
N SER A 44 7.05 -0.75 27.20
CA SER A 44 6.58 0.37 28.02
C SER A 44 6.56 1.68 27.22
N LYS A 45 5.66 2.61 27.62
CA LYS A 45 5.64 3.98 27.08
C LYS A 45 6.99 4.69 27.26
N ALA A 46 7.62 4.52 28.40
CA ALA A 46 8.93 5.13 28.68
C ALA A 46 10.01 4.61 27.71
N LEU A 47 9.98 3.30 27.40
CA LEU A 47 10.91 2.70 26.44
C LEU A 47 10.62 3.19 25.02
N MET A 48 9.36 3.37 24.63
CA MET A 48 9.03 3.93 23.32
C MET A 48 9.58 5.36 23.17
N PHE A 49 9.42 6.21 24.21
CA PHE A 49 9.97 7.57 24.19
C PHE A 49 11.49 7.65 24.39
N HIS A 50 12.14 6.52 24.70
CA HIS A 50 13.59 6.40 24.58
C HIS A 50 14.03 6.28 23.10
N TYR A 51 13.17 5.72 22.23
CA TYR A 51 13.47 5.54 20.80
C TYR A 51 13.04 6.73 19.96
N VAL A 52 11.92 7.37 20.32
CA VAL A 52 11.37 8.57 19.67
C VAL A 52 11.01 9.61 20.71
N ASN A 53 11.23 10.89 20.43
CA ASN A 53 11.02 11.94 21.44
C ASN A 53 9.53 12.23 21.71
N ASN A 54 8.67 12.12 20.69
CA ASN A 54 7.24 12.43 20.77
C ASN A 54 6.43 11.70 19.69
N LYS A 55 5.09 11.88 19.73
CA LYS A 55 4.15 11.29 18.76
C LYS A 55 4.40 11.76 17.33
N GLN A 56 4.73 13.04 17.15
CA GLN A 56 5.01 13.62 15.84
C GLN A 56 6.26 12.97 15.20
N GLU A 57 7.33 12.86 15.96
CA GLU A 57 8.56 12.19 15.48
C GLU A 57 8.29 10.72 15.13
N LEU A 58 7.53 9.99 15.96
CA LEU A 58 7.13 8.61 15.64
C LEU A 58 6.35 8.55 14.32
N PHE A 59 5.37 9.45 14.14
CA PHE A 59 4.56 9.50 12.93
C PHE A 59 5.40 9.78 11.68
N LEU A 60 6.27 10.78 11.74
CA LEU A 60 7.15 11.13 10.63
C LEU A 60 8.17 10.03 10.32
N CYS A 61 8.72 9.36 11.34
CA CYS A 61 9.60 8.20 11.16
C CYS A 61 8.87 7.04 10.47
N VAL A 62 7.64 6.76 10.89
CA VAL A 62 6.78 5.75 10.27
C VAL A 62 6.50 6.13 8.81
N TYR A 63 6.16 7.39 8.55
CA TYR A 63 5.92 7.91 7.21
C TYR A 63 7.14 7.75 6.29
N ASP A 64 8.31 8.21 6.74
CA ASP A 64 9.54 8.15 5.96
C ASP A 64 9.93 6.68 5.67
N TYR A 65 9.89 5.81 6.70
CA TYR A 65 10.23 4.40 6.55
C TYR A 65 9.33 3.67 5.54
N PHE A 66 8.01 3.82 5.66
CA PHE A 66 7.09 3.11 4.78
C PHE A 66 7.03 3.71 3.37
N THR A 67 7.30 5.01 3.22
CA THR A 67 7.47 5.62 1.90
C THR A 67 8.70 5.05 1.19
N GLU A 68 9.81 4.92 1.88
CA GLU A 68 11.04 4.34 1.33
C GLU A 68 10.85 2.83 1.04
N LEU A 69 10.21 2.10 1.94
CA LEU A 69 9.92 0.68 1.77
C LEU A 69 9.02 0.44 0.55
N LEU A 70 7.95 1.21 0.39
CA LEU A 70 7.08 1.13 -0.79
C LEU A 70 7.84 1.46 -2.07
N ASN A 71 8.70 2.47 -2.05
CA ASN A 71 9.51 2.81 -3.20
C ASN A 71 10.42 1.63 -3.60
N LYS A 72 11.14 1.07 -2.64
CA LYS A 72 12.12 0.01 -2.89
C LYS A 72 11.48 -1.34 -3.23
N GLU A 73 10.47 -1.76 -2.46
CA GLU A 73 9.91 -3.13 -2.52
C GLU A 73 8.66 -3.22 -3.42
N TYR A 74 8.13 -2.09 -3.87
CA TYR A 74 7.00 -2.05 -4.78
C TYR A 74 7.33 -1.31 -6.08
N PHE A 75 7.52 0.02 -6.05
CA PHE A 75 7.67 0.81 -7.28
C PHE A 75 8.90 0.44 -8.11
N MET A 76 10.04 0.18 -7.47
CA MET A 76 11.28 -0.22 -8.17
C MET A 76 11.26 -1.68 -8.62
N GLN A 77 10.35 -2.50 -8.09
CA GLN A 77 10.21 -3.92 -8.48
C GLN A 77 9.21 -4.10 -9.62
N MET A 78 8.39 -3.07 -9.93
CA MET A 78 7.44 -3.13 -11.03
C MET A 78 8.13 -3.16 -12.39
N ASP A 79 7.75 -4.12 -13.23
CA ASP A 79 8.15 -4.16 -14.64
C ASP A 79 7.20 -3.32 -15.51
N TYR A 80 7.56 -2.06 -15.72
CA TYR A 80 6.80 -1.16 -16.59
C TYR A 80 7.04 -1.43 -18.08
N THR A 81 7.91 -2.39 -18.45
CA THR A 81 8.10 -2.83 -19.84
C THR A 81 7.11 -3.90 -20.26
N GLU A 82 6.46 -4.60 -19.30
CA GLU A 82 5.33 -5.49 -19.57
C GLU A 82 4.17 -4.68 -20.15
N LYS A 83 3.74 -5.02 -21.36
CA LYS A 83 2.72 -4.28 -22.12
C LYS A 83 1.31 -4.81 -21.93
N ASP A 84 1.15 -6.04 -21.43
CA ASP A 84 -0.16 -6.57 -21.07
C ASP A 84 -0.60 -6.00 -19.73
N ILE A 85 -1.72 -5.24 -19.74
CA ILE A 85 -2.19 -4.56 -18.52
C ILE A 85 -2.54 -5.54 -17.40
N PHE A 86 -3.10 -6.71 -17.72
CA PHE A 86 -3.48 -7.69 -16.70
C PHE A 86 -2.27 -8.40 -16.10
N ASN A 87 -1.21 -8.66 -16.89
CA ASN A 87 0.05 -9.16 -16.37
C ASN A 87 0.72 -8.13 -15.45
N ARG A 88 0.72 -6.86 -15.85
CA ARG A 88 1.26 -5.76 -15.04
C ARG A 88 0.49 -5.59 -13.73
N LEU A 89 -0.85 -5.63 -13.78
CA LEU A 89 -1.68 -5.58 -12.59
C LEU A 89 -1.45 -6.80 -11.68
N ARG A 90 -1.31 -7.99 -12.26
CA ARG A 90 -0.99 -9.21 -11.51
C ARG A 90 0.33 -9.07 -10.76
N GLN A 91 1.38 -8.57 -11.41
CA GLN A 91 2.66 -8.30 -10.76
C GLN A 91 2.49 -7.30 -9.60
N SER A 92 1.73 -6.22 -9.83
CA SER A 92 1.41 -5.24 -8.80
C SER A 92 0.78 -5.89 -7.56
N TYR A 93 -0.22 -6.78 -7.75
CA TYR A 93 -0.86 -7.48 -6.63
C TYR A 93 0.08 -8.41 -5.88
N LEU A 94 0.93 -9.15 -6.59
CA LEU A 94 1.90 -10.03 -5.94
C LEU A 94 2.87 -9.26 -5.05
N LEU A 95 3.39 -8.12 -5.52
CA LEU A 95 4.25 -7.24 -4.74
C LEU A 95 3.51 -6.63 -3.54
N GLN A 96 2.24 -6.24 -3.72
CA GLN A 96 1.41 -5.74 -2.63
C GLN A 96 1.17 -6.82 -1.56
N ILE A 97 0.88 -8.05 -1.95
CA ILE A 97 0.66 -9.18 -1.04
C ILE A 97 1.91 -9.43 -0.18
N GLU A 98 3.12 -9.41 -0.76
CA GLU A 98 4.35 -9.60 0.02
C GLU A 98 4.52 -8.50 1.09
N LEU A 99 4.22 -7.26 0.77
CA LEU A 99 4.25 -6.16 1.74
C LEU A 99 3.16 -6.31 2.82
N LEU A 100 1.95 -6.72 2.43
CA LEU A 100 0.82 -6.91 3.36
C LEU A 100 1.05 -8.04 4.35
N LYS A 101 1.78 -9.10 3.98
CA LYS A 101 2.16 -10.18 4.92
C LYS A 101 2.97 -9.65 6.10
N GLN A 102 3.82 -8.66 5.87
CA GLN A 102 4.69 -8.08 6.90
C GLN A 102 4.07 -6.84 7.56
N TYR A 103 3.39 -6.01 6.77
CA TYR A 103 2.83 -4.72 7.19
C TYR A 103 1.37 -4.56 6.72
N PRO A 104 0.39 -5.16 7.42
CA PRO A 104 -1.00 -5.23 6.97
C PRO A 104 -1.69 -3.88 6.73
N TRP A 105 -1.18 -2.80 7.31
CA TRP A 105 -1.77 -1.46 7.26
C TRP A 105 -1.01 -0.47 6.36
N ILE A 106 0.00 -0.94 5.60
CA ILE A 106 0.91 -0.07 4.85
C ILE A 106 0.20 0.77 3.78
N PHE A 107 -0.74 0.17 3.04
CA PHE A 107 -1.42 0.87 1.94
C PHE A 107 -2.47 1.85 2.43
N GLU A 108 -3.18 1.54 3.52
CA GLU A 108 -4.10 2.46 4.17
C GLU A 108 -3.37 3.65 4.78
N PHE A 109 -2.24 3.41 5.41
CA PHE A 109 -1.42 4.47 5.98
C PHE A 109 -0.96 5.46 4.91
N ASN A 110 -0.55 4.97 3.75
CA ASN A 110 -0.14 5.82 2.64
C ASN A 110 -1.29 6.71 2.12
N LYS A 111 -2.54 6.25 2.19
CA LYS A 111 -3.73 7.05 1.84
C LYS A 111 -4.07 8.09 2.90
N LEU A 112 -3.86 7.78 4.19
CA LEU A 112 -4.26 8.63 5.33
C LEU A 112 -3.24 9.70 5.72
N SER A 113 -2.00 9.57 5.28
CA SER A 113 -0.90 10.47 5.68
C SER A 113 -1.08 11.94 5.27
N ILE A 114 -2.19 12.28 4.62
CA ILE A 114 -2.40 13.61 4.01
C ILE A 114 -3.34 14.50 4.86
N VAL A 115 -4.06 13.98 5.87
CA VAL A 115 -5.07 14.77 6.59
C VAL A 115 -4.85 14.73 8.09
N THR A 116 -4.20 15.75 8.62
CA THR A 116 -4.12 16.00 10.06
C THR A 116 -4.55 17.44 10.37
N LYS A 117 -5.01 17.71 11.59
CA LYS A 117 -5.29 19.07 12.08
C LYS A 117 -4.02 19.79 12.53
N SER A 118 -2.91 19.08 12.68
CA SER A 118 -1.63 19.66 13.04
C SER A 118 -0.99 20.36 11.86
N GLY A 119 -0.96 21.69 11.88
CA GLY A 119 -0.30 22.49 10.84
C GLY A 119 1.20 22.19 10.69
N GLU A 120 1.86 21.84 11.79
CA GLU A 120 3.28 21.48 11.79
C GLU A 120 3.51 20.13 11.08
N VAL A 121 2.69 19.13 11.39
CA VAL A 121 2.77 17.82 10.71
C VAL A 121 2.45 17.96 9.22
N ASN A 122 1.41 18.74 8.86
CA ASN A 122 1.05 18.98 7.46
C ASN A 122 2.20 19.62 6.69
N LYS A 123 2.84 20.65 7.25
CA LYS A 123 4.00 21.30 6.63
C LYS A 123 5.16 20.32 6.42
N GLU A 124 5.42 19.45 7.39
CA GLU A 124 6.45 18.41 7.27
C GLU A 124 6.09 17.37 6.20
N LEU A 125 4.82 17.00 6.09
CA LEU A 125 4.35 16.09 5.03
C LEU A 125 4.42 16.73 3.64
N GLU A 126 4.04 18.01 3.51
CA GLU A 126 4.16 18.77 2.26
C GLU A 126 5.61 18.81 1.78
N ASN A 127 6.56 19.14 2.66
CA ASN A 127 8.00 19.15 2.35
C ASN A 127 8.52 17.76 1.89
N ARG A 128 7.87 16.68 2.30
CA ARG A 128 8.18 15.30 1.91
C ARG A 128 7.45 14.88 0.62
N ALA A 129 6.25 15.40 0.40
CA ALA A 129 5.44 15.10 -0.79
C ALA A 129 6.08 15.61 -2.08
N ASP A 130 6.77 16.74 -2.05
CA ASP A 130 7.51 17.29 -3.19
C ASP A 130 8.61 16.35 -3.72
N LYS A 131 8.98 15.35 -2.93
CA LYS A 131 9.92 14.28 -3.30
C LYS A 131 9.21 13.03 -3.83
N LYS A 132 7.87 13.01 -3.84
CA LYS A 132 7.07 11.84 -4.25
C LYS A 132 7.01 11.75 -5.78
N GLN A 133 7.31 10.59 -6.28
CA GLN A 133 7.14 10.17 -7.66
C GLN A 133 5.65 10.20 -8.05
N LEU A 134 5.37 10.46 -9.35
CA LEU A 134 4.04 10.45 -9.98
C LEU A 134 3.13 9.32 -9.48
N SER A 135 1.82 9.59 -9.46
CA SER A 135 0.83 8.61 -9.01
C SER A 135 1.02 7.26 -9.69
N CYS A 136 1.08 6.21 -8.89
CA CYS A 136 1.24 4.81 -9.34
C CYS A 136 0.21 4.42 -10.41
N GLU A 137 -1.00 4.95 -10.31
CA GLU A 137 -2.11 4.65 -11.23
C GLU A 137 -1.84 5.08 -12.66
N ALA A 138 -1.23 6.25 -12.87
CA ALA A 138 -0.87 6.72 -14.21
C ALA A 138 0.19 5.82 -14.86
N GLN A 139 1.19 5.38 -14.08
CA GLN A 139 2.25 4.50 -14.59
C GLN A 139 1.76 3.09 -14.92
N LEU A 140 0.75 2.58 -14.19
CA LEU A 140 0.19 1.24 -14.45
C LEU A 140 -0.42 1.12 -15.84
N PHE A 141 -0.99 2.21 -16.39
CA PHE A 141 -1.64 2.23 -17.69
C PHE A 141 -0.79 2.87 -18.79
N ASP A 142 0.41 3.31 -18.48
CA ASP A 142 1.32 3.90 -19.46
C ASP A 142 1.90 2.83 -20.39
N MET A 143 2.03 3.14 -21.69
CA MET A 143 2.67 2.31 -22.71
C MET A 143 2.14 0.86 -22.84
N ILE A 144 0.88 0.59 -22.46
CA ILE A 144 0.27 -0.73 -22.64
C ILE A 144 0.04 -1.03 -24.12
N ASP A 145 0.00 -2.32 -24.47
CA ASP A 145 -0.33 -2.77 -25.82
C ASP A 145 -1.85 -2.70 -26.07
N VAL A 146 -2.28 -1.58 -26.65
CA VAL A 146 -3.69 -1.35 -26.98
C VAL A 146 -4.20 -2.22 -28.15
N SER A 147 -3.31 -2.85 -28.93
CA SER A 147 -3.70 -3.71 -30.05
C SER A 147 -4.38 -5.01 -29.60
N LYS A 148 -4.24 -5.39 -28.33
CA LYS A 148 -4.92 -6.54 -27.72
C LYS A 148 -6.41 -6.29 -27.48
N PHE A 149 -6.83 -5.02 -27.39
CA PHE A 149 -8.23 -4.69 -27.10
C PHE A 149 -9.09 -4.89 -28.36
N ARG A 150 -10.34 -5.25 -28.13
CA ARG A 150 -11.34 -5.36 -29.20
C ARG A 150 -11.51 -4.02 -29.89
N VAL A 151 -11.58 -4.06 -31.22
CA VAL A 151 -11.63 -2.87 -32.09
C VAL A 151 -12.93 -2.06 -31.97
N ASP A 152 -13.98 -2.70 -31.46
CA ASP A 152 -15.31 -2.06 -31.25
C ASP A 152 -15.42 -1.31 -29.93
N LEU A 153 -14.38 -1.32 -29.08
CA LEU A 153 -14.38 -0.69 -27.77
C LEU A 153 -13.57 0.61 -27.74
N ASP A 154 -14.02 1.55 -26.92
CA ASP A 154 -13.30 2.76 -26.59
C ASP A 154 -12.19 2.43 -25.56
N ILE A 155 -10.94 2.52 -25.98
CA ILE A 155 -9.77 2.13 -25.18
C ILE A 155 -9.67 2.90 -23.86
N GLU A 156 -9.96 4.20 -23.86
CA GLU A 156 -9.85 5.00 -22.64
C GLU A 156 -10.94 4.62 -21.63
N LYS A 157 -12.14 4.27 -22.10
CA LYS A 157 -13.17 3.71 -21.22
C LYS A 157 -12.80 2.31 -20.70
N CYS A 158 -12.21 1.47 -21.54
CA CYS A 158 -11.73 0.16 -21.09
C CYS A 158 -10.70 0.30 -19.97
N LYS A 159 -9.70 1.17 -20.13
CA LYS A 159 -8.72 1.48 -19.07
C LYS A 159 -9.40 1.93 -17.78
N GLN A 160 -10.41 2.80 -17.88
CA GLN A 160 -11.16 3.30 -16.73
C GLN A 160 -11.96 2.19 -16.03
N PHE A 161 -12.63 1.31 -16.78
CA PHE A 161 -13.35 0.17 -16.21
C PHE A 161 -12.39 -0.82 -15.53
N ILE A 162 -11.25 -1.12 -16.15
CA ILE A 162 -10.21 -1.97 -15.55
C ILE A 162 -9.68 -1.34 -14.26
N LEU A 163 -9.44 -0.02 -14.24
CA LEU A 163 -9.02 0.70 -13.04
C LEU A 163 -10.06 0.60 -11.91
N TRP A 164 -11.33 0.87 -12.21
CA TRP A 164 -12.40 0.77 -11.21
C TRP A 164 -12.59 -0.63 -10.67
N ALA A 165 -12.50 -1.63 -11.55
CA ALA A 165 -12.54 -3.02 -11.17
C ALA A 165 -11.36 -3.39 -10.26
N ASN A 166 -10.14 -2.94 -10.60
CA ASN A 166 -8.95 -3.11 -9.79
C ASN A 166 -9.08 -2.45 -8.40
N ILE A 167 -9.58 -1.21 -8.33
CA ILE A 167 -9.83 -0.52 -7.05
C ILE A 167 -10.86 -1.27 -6.21
N GLY A 168 -11.94 -1.75 -6.84
CA GLY A 168 -12.98 -2.54 -6.15
C GLY A 168 -12.42 -3.82 -5.54
N PHE A 169 -11.64 -4.58 -6.31
CA PHE A 169 -11.01 -5.81 -5.84
C PHE A 169 -10.00 -5.55 -4.70
N THR A 170 -9.17 -4.51 -4.84
CA THR A 170 -8.23 -4.10 -3.78
C THR A 170 -8.97 -3.76 -2.48
N ASN A 171 -10.04 -2.97 -2.56
CA ASN A 171 -10.82 -2.60 -1.38
C ASN A 171 -11.45 -3.84 -0.71
N GLN A 172 -11.92 -4.82 -1.48
CA GLN A 172 -12.45 -6.07 -0.94
C GLN A 172 -11.38 -6.84 -0.16
N ILE A 173 -10.18 -7.00 -0.73
CA ILE A 173 -9.05 -7.65 -0.03
C ILE A 173 -8.75 -6.92 1.28
N LEU A 174 -8.63 -5.60 1.26
CA LEU A 174 -8.34 -4.80 2.44
C LEU A 174 -9.44 -4.90 3.50
N ASP A 175 -10.71 -4.97 3.10
CA ASP A 175 -11.84 -5.16 4.02
C ASP A 175 -11.83 -6.56 4.65
N ASP A 176 -11.49 -7.59 3.89
CA ASP A 176 -11.37 -8.95 4.41
C ASP A 176 -10.19 -9.08 5.39
N MET A 177 -9.08 -8.37 5.11
CA MET A 177 -7.96 -8.26 6.04
C MET A 177 -8.34 -7.58 7.35
N ARG A 178 -9.17 -6.55 7.32
CA ARG A 178 -9.64 -5.86 8.54
C ARG A 178 -10.56 -6.72 9.41
N LYS A 179 -11.34 -7.61 8.78
CA LYS A 179 -12.28 -8.51 9.48
C LYS A 179 -11.62 -9.76 10.04
N SER A 180 -10.53 -10.20 9.44
CA SER A 180 -9.71 -11.34 9.88
C SER A 180 -8.44 -10.87 10.55
N GLU A 181 -7.89 -11.68 11.46
CA GLU A 181 -6.51 -11.48 11.85
C GLU A 181 -5.61 -11.69 10.62
N ALA A 182 -4.67 -10.78 10.35
CA ALA A 182 -3.83 -10.81 9.15
C ALA A 182 -3.08 -12.16 8.95
N SER A 183 -2.83 -12.89 10.06
CA SER A 183 -2.25 -14.23 10.06
C SER A 183 -3.14 -15.33 9.47
N ASN A 184 -4.45 -15.07 9.28
CA ASN A 184 -5.44 -16.06 8.83
C ASN A 184 -5.86 -15.85 7.36
N LEU A 185 -5.19 -14.97 6.63
CA LEU A 185 -5.49 -14.75 5.22
C LEU A 185 -4.87 -15.84 4.35
N ASP A 186 -5.71 -16.45 3.55
CA ASP A 186 -5.30 -17.38 2.50
C ASP A 186 -4.85 -16.59 1.26
N TYR A 187 -3.57 -16.23 1.25
CA TYR A 187 -2.97 -15.46 0.15
C TYR A 187 -2.96 -16.24 -1.17
N GLU A 188 -2.85 -17.57 -1.13
CA GLU A 188 -2.90 -18.41 -2.35
C GLU A 188 -4.30 -18.33 -2.97
N ARG A 189 -5.34 -18.41 -2.15
CA ARG A 189 -6.71 -18.23 -2.60
C ARG A 189 -6.96 -16.82 -3.17
N ILE A 190 -6.40 -15.77 -2.56
CA ILE A 190 -6.51 -14.41 -3.09
C ILE A 190 -5.88 -14.33 -4.49
N VAL A 191 -4.71 -14.90 -4.68
CA VAL A 191 -4.03 -14.92 -5.99
C VAL A 191 -4.82 -15.73 -7.01
N SER A 192 -5.33 -16.91 -6.66
CA SER A 192 -6.17 -17.72 -7.55
C SER A 192 -7.44 -16.97 -7.99
N THR A 193 -8.13 -16.33 -7.03
CA THR A 193 -9.32 -15.52 -7.33
C THR A 193 -8.98 -14.33 -8.24
N LEU A 194 -7.83 -13.71 -8.04
CA LEU A 194 -7.34 -12.61 -8.89
C LEU A 194 -7.08 -13.09 -10.32
N ASP A 195 -6.44 -14.25 -10.47
CA ASP A 195 -6.14 -14.81 -11.79
C ASP A 195 -7.44 -15.15 -12.56
N GLU A 196 -8.41 -15.79 -11.91
CA GLU A 196 -9.74 -16.04 -12.48
C GLU A 196 -10.43 -14.74 -12.90
N TYR A 197 -10.35 -13.72 -12.08
CA TYR A 197 -10.96 -12.41 -12.35
C TYR A 197 -10.30 -11.71 -13.56
N PHE A 198 -8.98 -11.73 -13.65
CA PHE A 198 -8.29 -11.18 -14.82
C PHE A 198 -8.58 -11.95 -16.11
N ASP A 199 -8.76 -13.26 -16.02
CA ASP A 199 -9.14 -14.07 -17.19
C ASP A 199 -10.54 -13.68 -17.70
N GLU A 200 -11.50 -13.41 -16.81
CA GLU A 200 -12.82 -12.90 -17.23
C GLU A 200 -12.72 -11.49 -17.83
N LEU A 201 -11.92 -10.59 -17.25
CA LEU A 201 -11.72 -9.25 -17.83
C LEU A 201 -11.03 -9.31 -19.20
N ARG A 202 -10.09 -10.23 -19.42
CA ARG A 202 -9.50 -10.45 -20.75
C ARG A 202 -10.56 -10.87 -21.78
N LYS A 203 -11.46 -11.78 -21.43
CA LYS A 203 -12.56 -12.19 -22.31
C LYS A 203 -13.49 -11.03 -22.68
N VAL A 204 -13.67 -10.07 -21.78
CA VAL A 204 -14.51 -8.88 -22.02
C VAL A 204 -13.81 -7.87 -22.93
N PHE A 205 -12.54 -7.57 -22.66
CA PHE A 205 -11.85 -6.44 -23.26
C PHE A 205 -10.91 -6.79 -24.41
N TYR A 206 -10.35 -8.01 -24.46
CA TYR A 206 -9.40 -8.40 -25.48
C TYR A 206 -10.08 -9.11 -26.65
N MET A 207 -9.43 -9.05 -27.82
CA MET A 207 -9.83 -9.86 -28.96
C MET A 207 -9.70 -11.34 -28.62
N SER A 208 -10.67 -12.14 -29.08
CA SER A 208 -10.54 -13.60 -28.95
C SER A 208 -9.49 -14.12 -29.93
N SER A 209 -8.79 -15.19 -29.54
CA SER A 209 -7.75 -15.80 -30.37
C SER A 209 -8.30 -16.35 -31.72
N ASN A 210 -9.59 -16.23 -31.98
CA ASN A 210 -10.29 -16.71 -33.16
C ASN A 210 -10.82 -15.55 -34.04
N ASP A 211 -10.60 -14.30 -33.68
CA ASP A 211 -10.90 -13.09 -34.46
C ASP A 211 -9.63 -12.60 -35.18
#